data_4df3d7a943fbdc84357421d625ffd7b4
#
_entry.id   4df3d7a943fbdc84357421d625ffd7b4
#
_cell.length_a   1.000
_cell.length_b   1.000
_cell.length_c   1.000
_cell.angle_alpha   90.00
_cell.angle_beta   90.00
_cell.angle_gamma   90.00
#
_symmetry.space_group_name_H-M   'P 1'
#
loop_
_entity.id
_entity.type
_entity.pdbx_description
1 polymer ?
#
loop_
_entity_poly.entity_id
_entity_poly.type
_entity_poly.pdbx_seq_one_letter_code
_entity_poly.pdbx_strand_id
1 'polypeptide(L)'
;MENYLEILGTIVGLVYLYLEYKADIWLWLASIIMPAIYLVVFYDAGLYADTAINIYYLVVAIYGWFSWKFGSSSKKELPISHITTRQAVAMVALYAIMQVAISLALQHLTDSDVAWFNGLTSALSIVGMWMLARKWIEQWIVWIVVDILSAGLYCYKGLYFTAVLYALYAIIAIFGYRKWRQMMIEQDATR
;
A
#
# COMPACT_ATOMS: atom_id res chain seq x y z
N MET A 1 -22.84 10.71 12.37
CA MET A 1 -22.16 10.92 11.06
C MET A 1 -20.84 10.13 10.99
N GLU A 2 -20.04 10.11 12.04
CA GLU A 2 -18.73 9.40 12.08
C GLU A 2 -18.83 7.90 11.77
N ASN A 3 -19.79 7.18 12.33
CA ASN A 3 -19.95 5.73 12.11
C ASN A 3 -20.21 5.36 10.64
N TYR A 4 -20.91 6.19 9.86
CA TYR A 4 -21.18 5.89 8.44
C TYR A 4 -19.93 6.05 7.57
N LEU A 5 -19.07 7.03 7.86
CA LEU A 5 -17.83 7.24 7.14
C LEU A 5 -16.82 6.11 7.42
N GLU A 6 -16.78 5.65 8.67
CA GLU A 6 -15.94 4.52 9.07
C GLU A 6 -16.38 3.21 8.38
N ILE A 7 -17.69 2.94 8.37
CA ILE A 7 -18.26 1.77 7.68
C ILE A 7 -17.98 1.86 6.16
N LEU A 8 -18.22 3.03 5.55
CA LEU A 8 -17.96 3.24 4.12
C LEU A 8 -16.47 3.03 3.79
N GLY A 9 -15.57 3.61 4.59
CA GLY A 9 -14.13 3.44 4.43
C GLY A 9 -13.71 1.96 4.53
N THR A 10 -14.28 1.22 5.48
CA THR A 10 -14.01 -0.21 5.65
C THR A 10 -14.49 -1.01 4.43
N ILE A 11 -15.70 -0.73 3.93
CA ILE A 11 -16.24 -1.40 2.72
C ILE A 11 -15.35 -1.12 1.50
N VAL A 12 -14.98 0.14 1.28
CA VAL A 12 -14.10 0.52 0.15
C VAL A 12 -12.74 -0.16 0.28
N GLY A 13 -12.17 -0.24 1.49
CA GLY A 13 -10.92 -0.94 1.76
C GLY A 13 -10.99 -2.44 1.44
N LEU A 14 -12.08 -3.11 1.82
CA LEU A 14 -12.31 -4.53 1.51
C LEU A 14 -12.50 -4.77 0.01
N VAL A 15 -13.21 -3.88 -0.68
CA VAL A 15 -13.35 -3.94 -2.15
C VAL A 15 -12.00 -3.75 -2.82
N TYR A 16 -11.21 -2.79 -2.36
CA TYR A 16 -9.84 -2.58 -2.85
C TYR A 16 -8.98 -3.84 -2.71
N LEU A 17 -8.94 -4.46 -1.51
CA LEU A 17 -8.19 -5.69 -1.26
C LEU A 17 -8.68 -6.87 -2.12
N TYR A 18 -9.98 -6.96 -2.37
CA TYR A 18 -10.53 -7.98 -3.24
C TYR A 18 -10.08 -7.80 -4.70
N LEU A 19 -10.07 -6.56 -5.19
CA LEU A 19 -9.57 -6.24 -6.52
C LEU A 19 -8.06 -6.50 -6.64
N GLU A 20 -7.30 -6.15 -5.60
CA GLU A 20 -5.87 -6.43 -5.52
C GLU A 20 -5.60 -7.94 -5.52
N TYR A 21 -6.34 -8.71 -4.73
CA TYR A 21 -6.28 -10.18 -4.71
C TYR A 21 -6.49 -10.79 -6.09
N LYS A 22 -7.41 -10.23 -6.88
CA LYS A 22 -7.68 -10.65 -8.27
C LYS A 22 -6.69 -10.12 -9.29
N ALA A 23 -5.76 -9.26 -8.90
CA ALA A 23 -4.89 -8.48 -9.79
C ALA A 23 -5.70 -7.68 -10.83
N ASP A 24 -6.87 -7.18 -10.42
CA ASP A 24 -7.80 -6.46 -11.28
C ASP A 24 -7.41 -4.98 -11.38
N ILE A 25 -7.37 -4.44 -12.60
CA ILE A 25 -6.95 -3.07 -12.87
C ILE A 25 -7.85 -2.01 -12.18
N TRP A 26 -9.09 -2.36 -11.87
CA TRP A 26 -10.05 -1.46 -11.21
C TRP A 26 -9.64 -1.07 -9.78
N LEU A 27 -8.68 -1.79 -9.16
CA LEU A 27 -8.10 -1.37 -7.88
C LEU A 27 -7.50 0.04 -7.97
N TRP A 28 -6.94 0.40 -9.13
CA TRP A 28 -6.33 1.72 -9.33
C TRP A 28 -7.36 2.84 -9.36
N LEU A 29 -8.60 2.57 -9.79
CA LEU A 29 -9.67 3.56 -9.71
C LEU A 29 -10.00 3.91 -8.26
N ALA A 30 -10.12 2.92 -7.38
CA ALA A 30 -10.30 3.14 -5.94
C ALA A 30 -9.10 3.89 -5.34
N SER A 31 -7.87 3.52 -5.76
CA SER A 31 -6.63 4.18 -5.34
C SER A 31 -6.46 5.62 -5.84
N ILE A 32 -7.20 6.04 -6.86
CA ILE A 32 -7.23 7.43 -7.35
C ILE A 32 -8.29 8.24 -6.58
N ILE A 33 -9.48 7.69 -6.40
CA ILE A 33 -10.62 8.43 -5.83
C ILE A 33 -10.34 8.83 -4.37
N MET A 34 -9.90 7.88 -3.54
CA MET A 34 -9.71 8.14 -2.11
C MET A 34 -8.62 9.20 -1.83
N PRO A 35 -7.39 9.08 -2.35
CA PRO A 35 -6.37 10.11 -2.15
C PRO A 35 -6.77 11.48 -2.73
N ALA A 36 -7.51 11.52 -3.84
CA ALA A 36 -7.98 12.79 -4.41
C ALA A 36 -8.94 13.52 -3.46
N ILE A 37 -9.84 12.78 -2.80
CA ILE A 37 -10.76 13.36 -1.80
C ILE A 37 -9.96 13.84 -0.58
N TYR A 38 -9.09 12.99 -0.02
CA TYR A 38 -8.32 13.32 1.17
C TYR A 38 -7.31 14.43 0.95
N LEU A 39 -6.78 14.59 -0.27
CA LEU A 39 -5.89 15.68 -0.62
C LEU A 39 -6.56 17.05 -0.37
N VAL A 40 -7.82 17.22 -0.76
CA VAL A 40 -8.57 18.45 -0.52
C VAL A 40 -8.84 18.62 0.98
N VAL A 41 -9.32 17.57 1.64
CA VAL A 41 -9.65 17.59 3.08
C VAL A 41 -8.44 17.95 3.94
N PHE A 42 -7.28 17.33 3.69
CA PHE A 42 -6.07 17.57 4.48
C PHE A 42 -5.43 18.92 4.16
N TYR A 43 -5.48 19.37 2.91
CA TYR A 43 -5.01 20.70 2.54
C TYR A 43 -5.81 21.81 3.24
N ASP A 44 -7.14 21.71 3.22
CA ASP A 44 -8.03 22.67 3.86
C ASP A 44 -7.89 22.65 5.40
N ALA A 45 -7.55 21.50 5.97
CA ALA A 45 -7.27 21.35 7.40
C ALA A 45 -5.85 21.80 7.81
N GLY A 46 -4.99 22.22 6.86
CA GLY A 46 -3.60 22.59 7.12
C GLY A 46 -2.67 21.41 7.43
N LEU A 47 -3.09 20.19 7.14
CA LEU A 47 -2.34 18.95 7.36
C LEU A 47 -1.43 18.65 6.15
N TYR A 48 -0.39 19.46 5.98
CA TYR A 48 0.46 19.43 4.78
C TYR A 48 1.25 18.13 4.61
N ALA A 49 1.64 17.46 5.71
CA ALA A 49 2.33 16.16 5.64
C ALA A 49 1.39 15.07 5.08
N ASP A 50 0.15 15.02 5.56
CA ASP A 50 -0.87 14.09 5.05
C ASP A 50 -1.26 14.41 3.61
N THR A 51 -1.32 15.71 3.25
CA THR A 51 -1.49 16.18 1.88
C THR A 51 -0.38 15.63 0.97
N ALA A 52 0.89 15.74 1.38
CA ALA A 52 2.03 15.26 0.61
C ALA A 52 2.00 13.74 0.39
N ILE A 53 1.64 12.96 1.41
CA ILE A 53 1.48 11.51 1.29
C ILE A 53 0.34 11.16 0.31
N ASN A 54 -0.78 11.88 0.36
CA ASN A 54 -1.88 11.65 -0.57
C ASN A 54 -1.54 12.04 -2.01
N ILE A 55 -0.73 13.08 -2.24
CA ILE A 55 -0.16 13.38 -3.56
C ILE A 55 0.68 12.20 -4.06
N TYR A 56 1.54 11.65 -3.21
CA TYR A 56 2.34 10.47 -3.58
C TYR A 56 1.44 9.28 -3.98
N TYR A 57 0.43 8.93 -3.17
CA TYR A 57 -0.48 7.83 -3.49
C TYR A 57 -1.25 8.07 -4.78
N LEU A 58 -1.69 9.29 -5.04
CA LEU A 58 -2.38 9.66 -6.28
C LEU A 58 -1.47 9.49 -7.50
N VAL A 59 -0.23 9.98 -7.43
CA VAL A 59 0.75 9.85 -8.51
C VAL A 59 1.07 8.38 -8.79
N VAL A 60 1.29 7.58 -7.75
CA VAL A 60 1.57 6.15 -7.90
C VAL A 60 0.35 5.39 -8.42
N ALA A 61 -0.86 5.76 -8.01
CA ALA A 61 -2.09 5.15 -8.52
C ALA A 61 -2.28 5.41 -10.03
N ILE A 62 -2.07 6.65 -10.47
CA ILE A 62 -2.10 7.00 -11.90
C ILE A 62 -1.01 6.22 -12.67
N TYR A 63 0.22 6.20 -12.15
CA TYR A 63 1.30 5.42 -12.73
C TYR A 63 0.97 3.92 -12.79
N GLY A 64 0.42 3.37 -11.72
CA GLY A 64 0.03 1.95 -11.62
C GLY A 64 -1.03 1.58 -12.67
N TRP A 65 -2.07 2.42 -12.82
CA TRP A 65 -3.06 2.23 -13.89
C TRP A 65 -2.40 2.13 -15.27
N PHE A 66 -1.56 3.11 -15.64
CA PHE A 66 -0.87 3.10 -16.93
C PHE A 66 0.12 1.94 -17.06
N SER A 67 0.87 1.63 -16.01
CA SER A 67 1.82 0.52 -15.98
C SER A 67 1.12 -0.82 -16.19
N TRP A 68 0.00 -1.07 -15.53
CA TRP A 68 -0.75 -2.32 -15.68
C TRP A 68 -1.38 -2.44 -17.04
N LYS A 69 -1.93 -1.34 -17.57
CA LYS A 69 -2.64 -1.34 -18.85
C LYS A 69 -1.72 -1.41 -20.06
N PHE A 70 -0.55 -0.76 -20.00
CA PHE A 70 0.32 -0.56 -21.17
C PHE A 70 1.76 -1.05 -20.95
N GLY A 71 2.10 -1.56 -19.79
CA GLY A 71 3.48 -1.91 -19.40
C GLY A 71 4.04 -3.18 -20.06
N SER A 72 3.24 -3.91 -20.85
CA SER A 72 3.68 -5.08 -21.59
C SER A 72 4.01 -4.76 -23.04
N SER A 73 5.14 -5.25 -23.53
CA SER A 73 5.57 -5.11 -24.95
C SER A 73 4.58 -5.76 -25.94
N SER A 74 3.75 -6.70 -25.49
CA SER A 74 2.78 -7.43 -26.30
C SER A 74 1.39 -6.78 -26.39
N LYS A 75 1.23 -5.53 -25.93
CA LYS A 75 -0.06 -4.82 -25.80
C LYS A 75 -1.10 -5.55 -24.90
N LYS A 76 -0.65 -6.50 -24.10
CA LYS A 76 -1.43 -7.15 -23.05
C LYS A 76 -1.19 -6.45 -21.71
N GLU A 77 -2.00 -6.74 -20.70
CA GLU A 77 -1.77 -6.26 -19.35
C GLU A 77 -0.38 -6.66 -18.82
N LEU A 78 0.19 -5.84 -17.94
CA LEU A 78 1.46 -6.14 -17.28
C LEU A 78 1.35 -7.48 -16.53
N PRO A 79 2.22 -8.46 -16.81
CA PRO A 79 2.20 -9.74 -16.10
C PRO A 79 2.70 -9.59 -14.65
N ILE A 80 2.23 -10.47 -13.78
CA ILE A 80 2.81 -10.64 -12.45
C ILE A 80 4.22 -11.20 -12.62
N SER A 81 5.18 -10.64 -11.88
CA SER A 81 6.59 -11.01 -11.98
C SER A 81 7.29 -10.97 -10.64
N HIS A 82 8.47 -11.57 -10.57
CA HIS A 82 9.38 -11.42 -9.44
C HIS A 82 10.21 -10.13 -9.57
N ILE A 83 10.52 -9.53 -8.42
CA ILE A 83 11.49 -8.45 -8.34
C ILE A 83 12.90 -9.00 -8.61
N THR A 84 13.69 -8.31 -9.43
CA THR A 84 15.10 -8.68 -9.63
C THR A 84 15.96 -8.22 -8.44
N THR A 85 17.11 -8.87 -8.23
CA THR A 85 18.05 -8.52 -7.14
C THR A 85 18.44 -7.04 -7.16
N ARG A 86 18.70 -6.47 -8.36
CA ARG A 86 19.03 -5.05 -8.51
C ARG A 86 17.88 -4.13 -8.07
N GLN A 87 16.67 -4.48 -8.44
CA GLN A 87 15.47 -3.74 -8.03
C GLN A 87 15.21 -3.89 -6.53
N ALA A 88 15.40 -5.09 -5.97
CA ALA A 88 15.26 -5.32 -4.52
C ALA A 88 16.25 -4.46 -3.71
N VAL A 89 17.51 -4.39 -4.13
CA VAL A 89 18.51 -3.50 -3.50
C VAL A 89 18.07 -2.03 -3.58
N ALA A 90 17.54 -1.59 -4.73
CA ALA A 90 17.03 -0.23 -4.88
C ALA A 90 15.82 0.05 -3.96
N MET A 91 14.91 -0.93 -3.78
CA MET A 91 13.77 -0.80 -2.86
C MET A 91 14.21 -0.75 -1.39
N VAL A 92 15.20 -1.55 -1.00
CA VAL A 92 15.78 -1.50 0.35
C VAL A 92 16.46 -0.15 0.61
N ALA A 93 17.20 0.38 -0.36
CA ALA A 93 17.82 1.70 -0.25
C ALA A 93 16.77 2.82 -0.14
N LEU A 94 15.72 2.77 -0.98
CA LEU A 94 14.59 3.69 -0.92
C LEU A 94 13.90 3.63 0.45
N TYR A 95 13.60 2.41 0.93
CA TYR A 95 13.03 2.20 2.25
C TYR A 95 13.89 2.86 3.35
N ALA A 96 15.20 2.61 3.36
CA ALA A 96 16.09 3.16 4.40
C ALA A 96 16.09 4.70 4.39
N ILE A 97 16.13 5.33 3.22
CA ILE A 97 16.06 6.79 3.08
C ILE A 97 14.71 7.31 3.58
N MET A 98 13.60 6.71 3.14
CA MET A 98 12.25 7.14 3.53
C MET A 98 11.99 6.91 5.02
N GLN A 99 12.46 5.79 5.59
CA GLN A 99 12.38 5.50 7.02
C GLN A 99 13.01 6.63 7.85
N VAL A 100 14.24 7.01 7.54
CA VAL A 100 14.93 8.07 8.27
C VAL A 100 14.23 9.41 8.07
N ALA A 101 13.92 9.77 6.83
CA ALA A 101 13.29 11.05 6.50
C ALA A 101 11.93 11.22 7.20
N ILE A 102 11.05 10.20 7.12
CA ILE A 102 9.72 10.24 7.73
C ILE A 102 9.82 10.23 9.25
N SER A 103 10.69 9.37 9.82
CA SER A 103 10.85 9.31 11.28
C SER A 103 11.34 10.61 11.88
N LEU A 104 12.33 11.26 11.23
CA LEU A 104 12.81 12.57 11.66
C LEU A 104 11.73 13.65 11.50
N ALA A 105 10.99 13.65 10.39
CA ALA A 105 9.88 14.57 10.20
C ALA A 105 8.81 14.40 11.29
N LEU A 106 8.40 13.17 11.59
CA LEU A 106 7.43 12.89 12.65
C LEU A 106 7.95 13.29 14.03
N GLN A 107 9.23 13.04 14.32
CA GLN A 107 9.84 13.36 15.61
C GLN A 107 9.95 14.87 15.84
N HIS A 108 10.23 15.66 14.80
CA HIS A 108 10.47 17.09 14.92
C HIS A 108 9.25 17.96 14.62
N LEU A 109 8.27 17.45 13.86
CA LEU A 109 7.12 18.22 13.40
C LEU A 109 5.80 17.79 14.06
N THR A 110 5.80 16.70 14.86
CA THR A 110 4.60 16.18 15.52
C THR A 110 4.90 15.72 16.95
N ASP A 111 3.86 15.59 17.77
CA ASP A 111 3.94 15.07 19.14
C ASP A 111 3.84 13.53 19.18
N SER A 112 4.31 12.85 18.13
CA SER A 112 4.21 11.38 18.03
C SER A 112 5.13 10.70 19.03
N ASP A 113 4.59 9.91 19.95
CA ASP A 113 5.28 9.06 20.92
C ASP A 113 5.97 7.84 20.29
N VAL A 114 5.60 7.50 19.05
CA VAL A 114 6.05 6.32 18.28
C VAL A 114 6.55 6.70 16.87
N ALA A 115 7.19 7.87 16.75
CA ALA A 115 7.61 8.45 15.46
C ALA A 115 8.42 7.47 14.58
N TRP A 116 9.38 6.74 15.17
CA TRP A 116 10.19 5.77 14.44
C TRP A 116 9.41 4.55 13.96
N PHE A 117 8.43 4.11 14.75
CA PHE A 117 7.58 2.99 14.36
C PHE A 117 6.58 3.40 13.26
N ASN A 118 5.99 4.57 13.38
CA ASN A 118 5.13 5.14 12.33
C ASN A 118 5.93 5.39 11.04
N GLY A 119 7.17 5.88 11.15
CA GLY A 119 8.07 6.02 10.02
C GLY A 119 8.35 4.70 9.31
N LEU A 120 8.58 3.62 10.09
CA LEU A 120 8.81 2.27 9.56
C LEU A 120 7.62 1.77 8.75
N THR A 121 6.42 1.80 9.31
CA THR A 121 5.22 1.33 8.59
C THR A 121 4.90 2.20 7.38
N SER A 122 5.07 3.52 7.47
CA SER A 122 4.85 4.45 6.35
C SER A 122 5.87 4.23 5.22
N ALA A 123 7.15 4.09 5.54
CA ALA A 123 8.19 3.84 4.54
C ALA A 123 7.99 2.49 3.82
N LEU A 124 7.62 1.44 4.57
CA LEU A 124 7.26 0.15 3.98
C LEU A 124 6.03 0.25 3.08
N SER A 125 5.00 1.00 3.48
CA SER A 125 3.79 1.20 2.68
C SER A 125 4.08 1.94 1.37
N ILE A 126 4.97 2.94 1.39
CA ILE A 126 5.45 3.64 0.19
C ILE A 126 6.12 2.65 -0.78
N VAL A 127 7.02 1.82 -0.28
CA VAL A 127 7.71 0.80 -1.08
C VAL A 127 6.71 -0.26 -1.58
N GLY A 128 5.82 -0.74 -0.71
CA GLY A 128 4.78 -1.72 -1.06
C GLY A 128 3.88 -1.24 -2.20
N MET A 129 3.43 0.01 -2.13
CA MET A 129 2.60 0.63 -3.16
C MET A 129 3.33 0.76 -4.50
N TRP A 130 4.63 1.10 -4.49
CA TRP A 130 5.45 1.10 -5.69
C TRP A 130 5.62 -0.29 -6.28
N MET A 131 5.87 -1.30 -5.44
CA MET A 131 6.00 -2.69 -5.87
C MET A 131 4.69 -3.23 -6.46
N LEU A 132 3.54 -2.86 -5.89
CA LEU A 132 2.22 -3.15 -6.44
C LEU A 132 2.05 -2.53 -7.83
N ALA A 133 2.44 -1.25 -8.01
CA ALA A 133 2.37 -0.56 -9.30
C ALA A 133 3.23 -1.23 -10.38
N ARG A 134 4.30 -1.93 -9.98
CA ARG A 134 5.15 -2.75 -10.86
C ARG A 134 4.67 -4.20 -11.03
N LYS A 135 3.58 -4.57 -10.36
CA LYS A 135 2.98 -5.93 -10.34
C LYS A 135 3.97 -6.99 -9.87
N TRP A 136 4.86 -6.65 -8.90
CA TRP A 136 5.79 -7.59 -8.29
C TRP A 136 5.12 -8.37 -7.16
N ILE A 137 5.22 -9.70 -7.19
CA ILE A 137 4.54 -10.55 -6.21
C ILE A 137 5.02 -10.31 -4.77
N GLU A 138 6.27 -9.90 -4.59
CA GLU A 138 6.87 -9.63 -3.27
C GLU A 138 6.21 -8.45 -2.54
N GLN A 139 5.42 -7.61 -3.22
CA GLN A 139 4.63 -6.58 -2.56
C GLN A 139 3.74 -7.15 -1.45
N TRP A 140 3.22 -8.37 -1.62
CA TRP A 140 2.42 -9.03 -0.60
C TRP A 140 3.20 -9.32 0.68
N ILE A 141 4.50 -9.65 0.57
CA ILE A 141 5.37 -9.84 1.74
C ILE A 141 5.53 -8.53 2.51
N VAL A 142 5.68 -7.42 1.78
CA VAL A 142 5.76 -6.08 2.40
C VAL A 142 4.47 -5.77 3.16
N TRP A 143 3.30 -6.01 2.56
CA TRP A 143 2.01 -5.78 3.23
C TRP A 143 1.81 -6.69 4.45
N ILE A 144 2.18 -7.98 4.39
CA ILE A 144 2.14 -8.86 5.57
C ILE A 144 2.94 -8.26 6.72
N VAL A 145 4.15 -7.74 6.44
CA VAL A 145 5.00 -7.12 7.48
C VAL A 145 4.36 -5.84 8.00
N VAL A 146 3.88 -4.95 7.13
CA VAL A 146 3.20 -3.70 7.52
C VAL A 146 1.99 -3.99 8.41
N ASP A 147 1.15 -4.94 8.01
CA ASP A 147 -0.09 -5.25 8.72
C ASP A 147 0.17 -5.89 10.09
N ILE A 148 1.14 -6.80 10.20
CA ILE A 148 1.53 -7.39 11.49
C ILE A 148 2.07 -6.32 12.44
N LEU A 149 2.96 -5.45 11.95
CA LEU A 149 3.52 -4.36 12.74
C LEU A 149 2.42 -3.37 13.18
N SER A 150 1.53 -3.01 12.27
CA SER A 150 0.40 -2.12 12.57
C SER A 150 -0.57 -2.74 13.59
N ALA A 151 -0.89 -4.03 13.46
CA ALA A 151 -1.70 -4.74 14.44
C ALA A 151 -1.07 -4.68 15.83
N GLY A 152 0.24 -4.92 15.95
CA GLY A 152 0.99 -4.79 17.20
C GLY A 152 0.95 -3.38 17.77
N LEU A 153 1.16 -2.36 16.94
CA LEU A 153 1.08 -0.96 17.37
C LEU A 153 -0.31 -0.58 17.90
N TYR A 154 -1.36 -0.97 17.18
CA TYR A 154 -2.71 -0.64 17.59
C TYR A 154 -3.13 -1.42 18.87
N CYS A 155 -2.64 -2.65 19.07
CA CYS A 155 -2.76 -3.34 20.36
C CYS A 155 -2.08 -2.55 21.48
N TYR A 156 -0.85 -2.08 21.26
CA TYR A 156 -0.12 -1.27 22.22
C TYR A 156 -0.85 0.03 22.58
N LYS A 157 -1.50 0.67 21.59
CA LYS A 157 -2.31 1.88 21.81
C LYS A 157 -3.71 1.62 22.37
N GLY A 158 -4.09 0.37 22.65
CA GLY A 158 -5.41 0.01 23.15
C GLY A 158 -6.53 0.07 22.11
N LEU A 159 -6.20 0.22 20.83
CA LEU A 159 -7.13 0.28 19.69
C LEU A 159 -7.39 -1.13 19.13
N TYR A 160 -7.98 -1.99 19.95
CA TYR A 160 -8.12 -3.42 19.65
C TYR A 160 -8.93 -3.73 18.40
N PHE A 161 -9.97 -2.95 18.11
CA PHE A 161 -10.77 -3.13 16.90
C PHE A 161 -9.90 -2.94 15.63
N THR A 162 -9.13 -1.87 15.60
CA THR A 162 -8.18 -1.58 14.48
C THR A 162 -7.08 -2.64 14.43
N ALA A 163 -6.56 -3.10 15.56
CA ALA A 163 -5.57 -4.16 15.61
C ALA A 163 -6.09 -5.47 14.99
N VAL A 164 -7.33 -5.86 15.27
CA VAL A 164 -7.97 -7.03 14.66
C VAL A 164 -8.14 -6.84 13.15
N LEU A 165 -8.49 -5.65 12.70
CA LEU A 165 -8.63 -5.34 11.27
C LEU A 165 -7.30 -5.53 10.52
N TYR A 166 -6.19 -5.01 11.07
CA TYR A 166 -4.86 -5.20 10.47
C TYR A 166 -4.40 -6.66 10.52
N ALA A 167 -4.72 -7.40 11.59
CA ALA A 167 -4.47 -8.83 11.64
C ALA A 167 -5.22 -9.60 10.52
N LEU A 168 -6.47 -9.21 10.22
CA LEU A 168 -7.23 -9.75 9.10
C LEU A 168 -6.58 -9.38 7.75
N TYR A 169 -6.07 -8.15 7.60
CA TYR A 169 -5.36 -7.73 6.38
C TYR A 169 -4.10 -8.56 6.16
N ALA A 170 -3.32 -8.86 7.21
CA ALA A 170 -2.17 -9.76 7.12
C ALA A 170 -2.56 -11.17 6.62
N ILE A 171 -3.69 -11.71 7.10
CA ILE A 171 -4.22 -13.01 6.65
C ILE A 171 -4.62 -12.93 5.17
N ILE A 172 -5.34 -11.88 4.76
CA ILE A 172 -5.73 -11.65 3.36
C ILE A 172 -4.48 -11.54 2.47
N ALA A 173 -3.45 -10.85 2.92
CA ALA A 173 -2.19 -10.70 2.18
C ALA A 173 -1.48 -12.05 1.96
N ILE A 174 -1.53 -12.97 2.92
CA ILE A 174 -1.00 -14.34 2.75
C ILE A 174 -1.76 -15.07 1.63
N PHE A 175 -3.09 -14.97 1.61
CA PHE A 175 -3.90 -15.55 0.53
C PHE A 175 -3.66 -14.84 -0.81
N GLY A 176 -3.47 -13.53 -0.81
CA GLY A 176 -3.12 -12.72 -1.98
C GLY A 176 -1.80 -13.18 -2.62
N TYR A 177 -0.75 -13.38 -1.80
CA TYR A 177 0.52 -13.92 -2.26
C TYR A 177 0.33 -15.29 -2.94
N ARG A 178 -0.41 -16.21 -2.30
CA ARG A 178 -0.68 -17.54 -2.85
C ARG A 178 -1.44 -17.46 -4.18
N LYS A 179 -2.44 -16.58 -4.26
CA LYS A 179 -3.24 -16.39 -5.48
C LYS A 179 -2.40 -15.84 -6.62
N TRP A 180 -1.60 -14.79 -6.36
CA TRP A 180 -0.73 -14.21 -7.38
C TRP A 180 0.35 -15.19 -7.85
N ARG A 181 0.88 -16.00 -6.94
CA ARG A 181 1.83 -17.08 -7.32
C ARG A 181 1.18 -18.09 -8.26
N GLN A 182 -0.06 -18.49 -8.00
CA GLN A 182 -0.80 -19.39 -8.89
C GLN A 182 -1.03 -18.73 -10.26
N MET A 183 -1.49 -17.48 -10.29
CA MET A 183 -1.71 -16.73 -11.53
C MET A 183 -0.42 -16.58 -12.34
N MET A 184 0.70 -16.38 -11.70
CA MET A 184 2.02 -16.29 -12.36
C MET A 184 2.40 -17.61 -13.03
N ILE A 185 2.20 -18.76 -12.36
CA ILE A 185 2.43 -20.10 -12.93
C ILE A 185 1.52 -20.34 -14.15
N GLU A 186 0.25 -19.96 -14.06
CA GLU A 186 -0.71 -20.08 -15.17
C GLU A 186 -0.31 -19.18 -16.36
N GLN A 187 0.20 -17.96 -16.10
CA GLN A 187 0.71 -17.06 -17.13
C GLN A 187 1.92 -17.63 -17.87
N ASP A 188 2.84 -18.29 -17.15
CA ASP A 188 4.04 -18.89 -17.75
C ASP A 188 3.70 -20.16 -18.58
N ALA A 189 2.68 -20.91 -18.17
CA ALA A 189 2.21 -22.10 -18.90
C ALA A 189 1.50 -21.74 -20.23
N THR A 190 1.05 -20.49 -20.42
CA THR A 190 0.35 -20.01 -21.63
C THR A 190 1.25 -19.23 -22.59
N ARG A 191 2.53 -19.09 -22.29
CA ARG A 191 3.57 -18.46 -23.13
C ARG A 191 4.35 -19.49 -23.91
#